data_bc96b3c01e432a8da8b7b9bf9daa2d49
#
_entry.id   bc96b3c01e432a8da8b7b9bf9daa2d49
#
_cell.length_a   1.000
_cell.length_b   1.000
_cell.length_c   1.000
_cell.angle_alpha   90.00
_cell.angle_beta   90.00
_cell.angle_gamma   90.00
#
_symmetry.space_group_name_H-M   'P 1'
#
loop_
_entity.id
_entity.type
_entity.pdbx_description
1 polymer ?
#
loop_
_entity_poly.entity_id
_entity_poly.type
_entity_poly.pdbx_seq_one_letter_code
_entity_poly.pdbx_strand_id
1 'polypeptide(L)'
;MGKIGVMIHLRADTDLDAEFHRAAEMRLTACQLCCWDTALYTRENAELAKKASAAYGVEITALWAGWSGPKEWNFTYGPSTLGLVPPAYRDARAKELLQASDFAEMLGVSDIITHVGFLPENPSDPDFAGTVGVLRQICRKYKERGQWFLFETGQETPVTMLRTIEAIGTDNVGINFDTANLLLYGKANSADALDVFGRYVRNTHCKDGEYPTTGQSLGNEKPLGQGRANLPKIIDKLLSIGYNGAWIIEREISGEKQIADIAAGRDYIERILRERENEDHPLQ
;
A
#
# COMPACT_ATOMS: atom_id res chain seq x y z
N MET A 1 -6.93 -17.69 -10.26
CA MET A 1 -5.68 -16.91 -10.29
C MET A 1 -5.96 -15.49 -9.76
N GLY A 2 -5.19 -14.97 -8.79
CA GLY A 2 -5.38 -13.64 -8.23
C GLY A 2 -5.10 -12.54 -9.26
N LYS A 3 -5.73 -11.35 -9.10
CA LYS A 3 -5.46 -10.19 -9.97
C LYS A 3 -4.05 -9.67 -9.71
N ILE A 4 -3.30 -9.39 -10.77
CA ILE A 4 -1.99 -8.74 -10.68
C ILE A 4 -2.12 -7.33 -11.24
N GLY A 5 -1.53 -6.37 -10.56
CA GLY A 5 -1.69 -4.97 -10.89
C GLY A 5 -0.45 -4.13 -10.63
N VAL A 6 -0.61 -2.83 -10.75
CA VAL A 6 0.44 -1.82 -10.61
C VAL A 6 -0.09 -0.56 -9.95
N MET A 7 0.80 0.28 -9.43
CA MET A 7 0.46 1.65 -9.02
C MET A 7 0.28 2.53 -10.25
N ILE A 8 -0.85 3.23 -10.34
CA ILE A 8 -1.09 4.31 -11.33
C ILE A 8 -1.13 5.63 -10.56
N HIS A 9 -0.27 6.57 -10.96
CA HIS A 9 -0.15 7.85 -10.27
C HIS A 9 -1.00 8.92 -10.95
N LEU A 10 -1.96 9.49 -10.22
CA LEU A 10 -2.72 10.66 -10.64
C LEU A 10 -1.95 11.93 -10.24
N ARG A 11 -1.44 12.64 -11.23
CA ARG A 11 -0.79 13.95 -11.14
C ARG A 11 -1.49 14.92 -12.09
N ALA A 12 -1.18 16.21 -11.99
CA ALA A 12 -1.82 17.23 -12.83
C ALA A 12 -1.60 17.03 -14.34
N ASP A 13 -0.51 16.37 -14.71
CA ASP A 13 -0.11 16.09 -16.10
C ASP A 13 -0.33 14.62 -16.51
N THR A 14 -0.99 13.82 -15.69
CA THR A 14 -1.20 12.40 -15.98
C THR A 14 -2.29 12.22 -17.05
N ASP A 15 -1.97 11.54 -18.12
CA ASP A 15 -2.93 10.96 -19.05
C ASP A 15 -3.37 9.58 -18.51
N LEU A 16 -4.51 9.57 -17.81
CA LEU A 16 -5.07 8.35 -17.23
C LEU A 16 -5.40 7.29 -18.30
N ASP A 17 -5.88 7.69 -19.46
CA ASP A 17 -6.19 6.75 -20.55
C ASP A 17 -4.93 6.00 -20.99
N ALA A 18 -3.83 6.73 -21.20
CA ALA A 18 -2.54 6.15 -21.55
C ALA A 18 -1.95 5.25 -20.45
N GLU A 19 -2.11 5.62 -19.18
CA GLU A 19 -1.60 4.81 -18.07
C GLU A 19 -2.36 3.47 -17.92
N PHE A 20 -3.70 3.50 -18.01
CA PHE A 20 -4.51 2.29 -17.99
C PHE A 20 -4.27 1.41 -19.21
N HIS A 21 -4.14 2.00 -20.40
CA HIS A 21 -3.78 1.29 -21.62
C HIS A 21 -2.44 0.56 -21.46
N ARG A 22 -1.42 1.27 -20.98
CA ARG A 22 -0.09 0.68 -20.71
C ARG A 22 -0.15 -0.48 -19.72
N ALA A 23 -0.94 -0.35 -18.64
CA ALA A 23 -1.15 -1.45 -17.70
C ALA A 23 -1.77 -2.68 -18.38
N ALA A 24 -2.77 -2.47 -19.24
CA ALA A 24 -3.39 -3.55 -19.99
C ALA A 24 -2.42 -4.21 -21.01
N GLU A 25 -1.60 -3.41 -21.72
CA GLU A 25 -0.54 -3.94 -22.60
C GLU A 25 0.46 -4.83 -21.85
N MET A 26 0.74 -4.48 -20.59
CA MET A 26 1.54 -5.32 -19.68
C MET A 26 0.74 -6.50 -19.11
N ARG A 27 -0.50 -6.75 -19.58
CA ARG A 27 -1.39 -7.82 -19.08
C ARG A 27 -1.70 -7.72 -17.59
N LEU A 28 -1.73 -6.53 -17.04
CA LEU A 28 -2.14 -6.26 -15.67
C LEU A 28 -3.66 -6.05 -15.65
N THR A 29 -4.32 -6.58 -14.62
CA THR A 29 -5.79 -6.58 -14.52
C THR A 29 -6.31 -5.78 -13.32
N ALA A 30 -5.39 -5.18 -12.56
CA ALA A 30 -5.72 -4.35 -11.39
C ALA A 30 -4.76 -3.16 -11.29
N CYS A 31 -5.18 -2.14 -10.54
CA CYS A 31 -4.30 -1.08 -10.10
C CYS A 31 -4.73 -0.53 -8.73
N GLN A 32 -3.82 0.16 -8.07
CA GLN A 32 -4.14 1.14 -7.04
C GLN A 32 -3.91 2.52 -7.62
N LEU A 33 -4.89 3.41 -7.49
CA LEU A 33 -4.75 4.80 -7.93
C LEU A 33 -4.07 5.60 -6.81
N CYS A 34 -2.87 6.12 -7.08
CA CYS A 34 -2.09 6.91 -6.12
C CYS A 34 -2.25 8.39 -6.42
N CYS A 35 -2.67 9.19 -5.45
CA CYS A 35 -2.80 10.63 -5.60
C CYS A 35 -2.29 11.38 -4.36
N TRP A 36 -1.30 12.24 -4.55
CA TRP A 36 -0.70 13.07 -3.49
C TRP A 36 -1.32 14.45 -3.36
N ASP A 37 -1.98 14.94 -4.41
CA ASP A 37 -2.53 16.28 -4.47
C ASP A 37 -4.05 16.24 -4.31
N THR A 38 -4.55 16.70 -3.19
CA THR A 38 -6.00 16.74 -2.90
C THR A 38 -6.77 17.67 -3.86
N ALA A 39 -6.11 18.61 -4.54
CA ALA A 39 -6.74 19.41 -5.59
C ALA A 39 -7.21 18.57 -6.79
N LEU A 40 -6.65 17.38 -6.95
CA LEU A 40 -7.03 16.42 -8.01
C LEU A 40 -8.18 15.49 -7.58
N TYR A 41 -8.68 15.58 -6.36
CA TYR A 41 -9.84 14.82 -5.89
C TYR A 41 -11.14 15.41 -6.45
N THR A 42 -11.27 15.36 -7.76
CA THR A 42 -12.40 15.93 -8.51
C THR A 42 -13.28 14.83 -9.11
N ARG A 43 -14.56 15.14 -9.30
CA ARG A 43 -15.48 14.24 -10.02
C ARG A 43 -14.99 13.94 -11.44
N GLU A 44 -14.42 14.93 -12.12
CA GLU A 44 -13.87 14.76 -13.47
C GLU A 44 -12.75 13.70 -13.48
N ASN A 45 -11.76 13.80 -12.60
CA ASN A 45 -10.69 12.81 -12.50
C ASN A 45 -11.20 11.42 -12.09
N ALA A 46 -12.20 11.35 -11.22
CA ALA A 46 -12.83 10.07 -10.86
C ALA A 46 -13.52 9.42 -12.07
N GLU A 47 -14.27 10.19 -12.86
CA GLU A 47 -14.95 9.68 -14.05
C GLU A 47 -13.94 9.28 -15.14
N LEU A 48 -12.86 10.05 -15.35
CA LEU A 48 -11.78 9.68 -16.28
C LEU A 48 -11.12 8.37 -15.88
N ALA A 49 -10.77 8.21 -14.59
CA ALA A 49 -10.18 6.98 -14.08
C ALA A 49 -11.11 5.77 -14.24
N LYS A 50 -12.39 5.91 -13.90
CA LYS A 50 -13.39 4.84 -14.08
C LYS A 50 -13.61 4.47 -15.53
N LYS A 51 -13.66 5.46 -16.42
CA LYS A 51 -13.79 5.24 -17.86
C LYS A 51 -12.61 4.46 -18.42
N ALA A 52 -11.39 4.87 -18.09
CA ALA A 52 -10.17 4.17 -18.50
C ALA A 52 -10.11 2.75 -17.92
N SER A 53 -10.40 2.59 -16.63
CA SER A 53 -10.50 1.29 -15.97
C SER A 53 -11.44 0.33 -16.72
N ALA A 54 -12.64 0.80 -17.05
CA ALA A 54 -13.64 0.01 -17.79
C ALA A 54 -13.20 -0.29 -19.23
N ALA A 55 -12.58 0.67 -19.92
CA ALA A 55 -12.15 0.51 -21.31
C ALA A 55 -11.05 -0.54 -21.46
N TYR A 56 -10.13 -0.61 -20.52
CA TYR A 56 -8.96 -1.49 -20.59
C TYR A 56 -9.05 -2.71 -19.69
N GLY A 57 -10.12 -2.87 -18.90
CA GLY A 57 -10.30 -4.02 -17.99
C GLY A 57 -9.29 -4.05 -16.84
N VAL A 58 -8.78 -2.89 -16.41
CA VAL A 58 -7.86 -2.75 -15.27
C VAL A 58 -8.63 -2.19 -14.08
N GLU A 59 -8.96 -3.05 -13.12
CA GLU A 59 -9.77 -2.67 -11.95
C GLU A 59 -9.01 -1.77 -10.98
N ILE A 60 -9.64 -0.68 -10.54
CA ILE A 60 -9.12 0.15 -9.44
C ILE A 60 -9.50 -0.54 -8.13
N THR A 61 -8.54 -1.11 -7.41
CA THR A 61 -8.77 -1.88 -6.19
C THR A 61 -8.73 -1.03 -4.91
N ALA A 62 -8.02 0.08 -4.93
CA ALA A 62 -7.90 1.00 -3.81
C ALA A 62 -7.45 2.39 -4.27
N LEU A 63 -7.68 3.38 -3.40
CA LEU A 63 -7.06 4.70 -3.47
C LEU A 63 -5.85 4.73 -2.52
N TRP A 64 -4.66 4.98 -3.04
CA TRP A 64 -3.51 5.34 -2.23
C TRP A 64 -3.49 6.87 -2.07
N ALA A 65 -3.82 7.34 -0.87
CA ALA A 65 -4.00 8.74 -0.55
C ALA A 65 -2.73 9.33 0.09
N GLY A 66 -2.12 10.27 -0.61
CA GLY A 66 -1.03 11.08 -0.08
C GLY A 66 -1.54 12.23 0.82
N TRP A 67 -0.62 13.04 1.26
CA TRP A 67 -0.86 14.21 2.10
C TRP A 67 0.18 15.29 1.82
N SER A 68 -0.16 16.53 2.19
CA SER A 68 0.68 17.71 1.95
C SER A 68 1.82 17.87 2.95
N GLY A 69 2.68 18.85 2.67
CA GLY A 69 3.82 19.21 3.52
C GLY A 69 5.06 18.35 3.30
N PRO A 70 6.07 18.48 4.17
CA PRO A 70 7.34 17.78 4.03
C PRO A 70 7.19 16.26 4.19
N LYS A 71 7.97 15.51 3.42
CA LYS A 71 7.99 14.05 3.42
C LYS A 71 9.40 13.54 3.10
N GLU A 72 10.14 13.26 4.17
CA GLU A 72 11.51 12.81 4.08
C GLU A 72 11.60 11.31 4.38
N TRP A 73 11.82 10.52 3.34
CA TRP A 73 11.87 9.06 3.43
C TRP A 73 13.26 8.60 3.90
N ASN A 74 13.58 8.92 5.16
CA ASN A 74 14.84 8.55 5.80
C ASN A 74 14.69 8.44 7.32
N PHE A 75 15.74 7.93 8.00
CA PHE A 75 15.73 7.74 9.45
C PHE A 75 15.85 9.06 10.25
N THR A 76 16.44 10.09 9.66
CA THR A 76 16.76 11.35 10.37
C THR A 76 15.54 12.26 10.44
N TYR A 77 14.91 12.54 9.32
CA TYR A 77 13.82 13.51 9.21
C TYR A 77 12.45 12.85 9.03
N GLY A 78 12.42 11.58 8.65
CA GLY A 78 11.18 10.82 8.52
C GLY A 78 10.29 10.89 9.77
N PRO A 79 10.82 10.65 10.98
CA PRO A 79 10.02 10.70 12.21
C PRO A 79 9.30 12.04 12.44
N SER A 80 9.85 13.17 11.97
CA SER A 80 9.26 14.50 12.12
C SER A 80 8.46 14.98 10.92
N THR A 81 8.44 14.24 9.80
CA THR A 81 7.82 14.69 8.55
C THR A 81 6.78 13.74 7.97
N LEU A 82 6.86 12.43 8.26
CA LEU A 82 5.98 11.45 7.61
C LEU A 82 4.65 11.22 8.35
N GLY A 83 3.57 11.18 7.61
CA GLY A 83 2.27 10.70 8.01
C GLY A 83 1.55 11.55 9.07
N LEU A 84 0.83 10.88 9.96
CA LEU A 84 -0.01 11.47 11.00
C LEU A 84 0.67 11.51 12.38
N VAL A 85 1.86 10.90 12.52
CA VAL A 85 2.58 10.89 13.80
C VAL A 85 3.04 12.29 14.19
N PRO A 86 3.65 13.12 13.31
CA PRO A 86 4.10 14.45 13.69
C PRO A 86 2.93 15.37 14.03
N PRO A 87 2.87 15.92 15.28
CA PRO A 87 1.75 16.78 15.71
C PRO A 87 1.55 18.01 14.83
N ALA A 88 2.64 18.57 14.29
CA ALA A 88 2.61 19.77 13.45
C ALA A 88 1.76 19.63 12.18
N TYR A 89 1.61 18.41 11.64
CA TYR A 89 0.90 18.16 10.39
C TYR A 89 -0.36 17.32 10.56
N ARG A 90 -0.55 16.72 11.73
CA ARG A 90 -1.59 15.72 12.02
C ARG A 90 -3.00 16.16 11.64
N ASP A 91 -3.41 17.35 12.07
CA ASP A 91 -4.76 17.85 11.82
C ASP A 91 -5.00 18.20 10.35
N ALA A 92 -4.01 18.80 9.68
CA ALA A 92 -4.12 19.15 8.27
C ALA A 92 -4.24 17.87 7.42
N ARG A 93 -3.37 16.88 7.65
CA ARG A 93 -3.35 15.61 6.94
C ARG A 93 -4.58 14.74 7.24
N ALA A 94 -5.11 14.82 8.46
CA ALA A 94 -6.38 14.17 8.79
C ALA A 94 -7.53 14.71 7.93
N LYS A 95 -7.60 16.04 7.73
CA LYS A 95 -8.60 16.66 6.85
C LYS A 95 -8.42 16.23 5.39
N GLU A 96 -7.19 16.14 4.91
CA GLU A 96 -6.88 15.66 3.55
C GLU A 96 -7.31 14.20 3.36
N LEU A 97 -7.08 13.34 4.35
CA LEU A 97 -7.55 11.95 4.31
C LEU A 97 -9.10 11.85 4.35
N LEU A 98 -9.79 12.78 5.01
CA LEU A 98 -11.25 12.84 4.92
C LEU A 98 -11.72 13.27 3.52
N GLN A 99 -10.99 14.16 2.82
CA GLN A 99 -11.25 14.47 1.41
C GLN A 99 -10.98 13.26 0.50
N ALA A 100 -9.96 12.46 0.83
CA ALA A 100 -9.71 11.20 0.12
C ALA A 100 -10.89 10.22 0.22
N SER A 101 -11.63 10.24 1.34
CA SER A 101 -12.89 9.47 1.47
C SER A 101 -13.95 9.88 0.44
N ASP A 102 -14.12 11.20 0.21
CA ASP A 102 -15.04 11.70 -0.81
C ASP A 102 -14.61 11.25 -2.22
N PHE A 103 -13.32 11.30 -2.49
CA PHE A 103 -12.78 10.90 -3.79
C PHE A 103 -12.88 9.38 -4.00
N ALA A 104 -12.59 8.58 -2.99
CA ALA A 104 -12.75 7.12 -3.04
C ALA A 104 -14.20 6.71 -3.33
N GLU A 105 -15.18 7.42 -2.74
CA GLU A 105 -16.60 7.22 -3.05
C GLU A 105 -16.92 7.53 -4.51
N MET A 106 -16.37 8.62 -5.07
CA MET A 106 -16.52 8.97 -6.50
C MET A 106 -15.90 7.91 -7.42
N LEU A 107 -14.76 7.34 -7.02
CA LEU A 107 -14.09 6.25 -7.73
C LEU A 107 -14.85 4.91 -7.62
N GLY A 108 -15.68 4.75 -6.59
CA GLY A 108 -16.36 3.48 -6.29
C GLY A 108 -15.47 2.46 -5.58
N VAL A 109 -14.41 2.90 -4.88
CA VAL A 109 -13.51 2.05 -4.11
C VAL A 109 -13.72 2.23 -2.61
N SER A 110 -13.54 1.15 -1.85
CA SER A 110 -13.73 1.17 -0.40
C SER A 110 -12.41 1.25 0.38
N ASP A 111 -11.31 0.81 -0.18
CA ASP A 111 -10.02 0.75 0.50
C ASP A 111 -9.21 2.03 0.25
N ILE A 112 -8.82 2.72 1.33
CA ILE A 112 -8.03 3.95 1.28
C ILE A 112 -6.75 3.73 2.06
N ILE A 113 -5.63 3.81 1.37
CA ILE A 113 -4.30 3.47 1.85
C ILE A 113 -3.50 4.74 2.12
N THR A 114 -2.69 4.74 3.15
CA THR A 114 -1.68 5.78 3.37
C THR A 114 -0.57 5.32 4.32
N HIS A 115 0.60 5.94 4.24
CA HIS A 115 1.60 5.85 5.29
C HIS A 115 1.22 6.73 6.49
N VAL A 116 1.24 6.14 7.69
CA VAL A 116 0.96 6.89 8.93
C VAL A 116 2.23 7.51 9.53
N GLY A 117 3.40 7.01 9.12
CA GLY A 117 4.70 7.47 9.60
C GLY A 117 5.28 6.57 10.70
N PHE A 118 6.28 7.07 11.40
CA PHE A 118 7.00 6.33 12.43
C PHE A 118 6.17 6.20 13.71
N LEU A 119 5.30 5.21 13.76
CA LEU A 119 4.47 4.92 14.94
C LEU A 119 5.35 4.70 16.18
N PRO A 120 5.09 5.40 17.30
CA PRO A 120 5.85 5.21 18.53
C PRO A 120 5.72 3.77 19.06
N GLU A 121 6.85 3.13 19.37
CA GLU A 121 6.87 1.79 19.94
C GLU A 121 6.40 1.78 21.41
N ASN A 122 6.67 2.89 22.12
CA ASN A 122 6.19 3.06 23.49
C ASN A 122 4.75 3.60 23.48
N PRO A 123 3.75 2.84 23.97
CA PRO A 123 2.36 3.29 23.99
C PRO A 123 2.11 4.44 25.00
N SER A 124 3.07 4.75 25.89
CA SER A 124 3.01 5.91 26.77
C SER A 124 3.53 7.18 26.13
N ASP A 125 4.04 7.12 24.90
CA ASP A 125 4.43 8.31 24.14
C ASP A 125 3.18 9.15 23.82
N PRO A 126 3.19 10.47 24.08
CA PRO A 126 2.06 11.34 23.74
C PRO A 126 1.66 11.30 22.27
N ASP A 127 2.62 11.10 21.36
CA ASP A 127 2.35 10.99 19.93
C ASP A 127 1.64 9.69 19.55
N PHE A 128 1.81 8.62 20.32
CA PHE A 128 1.02 7.39 20.14
C PHE A 128 -0.47 7.68 20.39
N ALA A 129 -0.79 8.25 21.55
CA ALA A 129 -2.18 8.55 21.91
C ALA A 129 -2.82 9.55 20.93
N GLY A 130 -2.08 10.60 20.54
CA GLY A 130 -2.53 11.59 19.56
C GLY A 130 -2.80 10.99 18.19
N THR A 131 -1.92 10.11 17.70
CA THR A 131 -2.06 9.42 16.42
C THR A 131 -3.25 8.45 16.45
N VAL A 132 -3.39 7.62 17.48
CA VAL A 132 -4.53 6.72 17.65
C VAL A 132 -5.85 7.50 17.71
N GLY A 133 -5.88 8.64 18.40
CA GLY A 133 -7.07 9.49 18.50
C GLY A 133 -7.55 9.98 17.15
N VAL A 134 -6.66 10.50 16.32
CA VAL A 134 -7.02 11.00 14.98
C VAL A 134 -7.36 9.87 14.01
N LEU A 135 -6.63 8.75 14.05
CA LEU A 135 -6.94 7.58 13.23
C LEU A 135 -8.31 7.02 13.54
N ARG A 136 -8.69 6.93 14.83
CA ARG A 136 -10.03 6.50 15.23
C ARG A 136 -11.13 7.40 14.67
N GLN A 137 -10.90 8.72 14.62
CA GLN A 137 -11.87 9.67 14.04
C GLN A 137 -12.00 9.44 12.53
N ILE A 138 -10.88 9.29 11.80
CA ILE A 138 -10.87 9.00 10.36
C ILE A 138 -11.60 7.67 10.09
N CYS A 139 -11.24 6.60 10.80
CA CYS A 139 -11.85 5.28 10.61
C CYS A 139 -13.36 5.30 10.84
N ARG A 140 -13.84 6.01 11.88
CA ARG A 140 -15.29 6.17 12.11
C ARG A 140 -15.98 6.87 10.94
N LYS A 141 -15.37 7.90 10.37
CA LYS A 141 -15.92 8.60 9.20
C LYS A 141 -15.91 7.72 7.96
N TYR A 142 -14.86 6.97 7.73
CA TYR A 142 -14.78 6.00 6.64
C TYR A 142 -15.87 4.92 6.78
N LYS A 143 -16.11 4.44 8.00
CA LYS A 143 -17.14 3.43 8.28
C LYS A 143 -18.55 3.88 7.90
N GLU A 144 -18.87 5.18 8.05
CA GLU A 144 -20.16 5.76 7.64
C GLU A 144 -20.46 5.53 6.15
N ARG A 145 -19.42 5.30 5.33
CA ARG A 145 -19.47 5.03 3.88
C ARG A 145 -19.10 3.60 3.49
N GLY A 146 -18.95 2.70 4.45
CA GLY A 146 -18.49 1.34 4.18
C GLY A 146 -17.03 1.26 3.72
N GLN A 147 -16.23 2.29 4.01
CA GLN A 147 -14.83 2.38 3.61
C GLN A 147 -13.90 1.88 4.71
N TRP A 148 -12.68 1.47 4.29
CA TRP A 148 -11.62 0.94 5.13
C TRP A 148 -10.41 1.87 5.11
N PHE A 149 -9.81 2.06 6.28
CA PHE A 149 -8.49 2.69 6.39
C PHE A 149 -7.42 1.59 6.36
N LEU A 150 -6.48 1.68 5.42
CA LEU A 150 -5.39 0.72 5.32
C LEU A 150 -4.05 1.41 5.62
N PHE A 151 -3.33 0.84 6.57
CA PHE A 151 -1.94 1.20 6.79
C PHE A 151 -1.06 0.66 5.67
N GLU A 152 -0.28 1.51 5.03
CA GLU A 152 0.88 1.07 4.27
C GLU A 152 2.00 0.72 5.24
N THR A 153 2.52 -0.52 5.16
CA THR A 153 3.62 -0.96 6.04
C THR A 153 4.95 -0.32 5.67
N GLY A 154 5.81 -0.08 6.68
CA GLY A 154 7.17 0.43 6.42
C GLY A 154 7.94 0.87 7.65
N GLN A 155 7.51 1.93 8.31
CA GLN A 155 8.31 2.65 9.32
C GLN A 155 8.18 2.07 10.74
N GLU A 156 7.26 1.16 10.97
CA GLU A 156 6.91 0.56 12.26
C GLU A 156 7.34 -0.90 12.37
N THR A 157 7.43 -1.41 13.59
CA THR A 157 7.52 -2.86 13.79
C THR A 157 6.14 -3.53 13.66
N PRO A 158 6.06 -4.81 13.28
CA PRO A 158 4.79 -5.53 13.20
C PRO A 158 3.96 -5.49 14.49
N VAL A 159 4.63 -5.58 15.64
CA VAL A 159 3.98 -5.53 16.96
C VAL A 159 3.42 -4.13 17.24
N THR A 160 4.12 -3.08 16.84
CA THR A 160 3.63 -1.69 16.97
C THR A 160 2.44 -1.45 16.07
N MET A 161 2.46 -1.95 14.84
CA MET A 161 1.31 -1.92 13.93
C MET A 161 0.09 -2.60 14.56
N LEU A 162 0.23 -3.84 15.03
CA LEU A 162 -0.86 -4.57 15.67
C LEU A 162 -1.43 -3.80 16.86
N ARG A 163 -0.56 -3.33 17.77
CA ARG A 163 -0.96 -2.52 18.93
C ARG A 163 -1.74 -1.27 18.52
N THR A 164 -1.32 -0.61 17.47
CA THR A 164 -1.99 0.59 16.95
C THR A 164 -3.39 0.27 16.41
N ILE A 165 -3.53 -0.80 15.63
CA ILE A 165 -4.82 -1.26 15.11
C ILE A 165 -5.77 -1.60 16.27
N GLU A 166 -5.31 -2.35 17.25
CA GLU A 166 -6.09 -2.71 18.44
C GLU A 166 -6.49 -1.46 19.26
N ALA A 167 -5.58 -0.49 19.41
CA ALA A 167 -5.86 0.75 20.10
C ALA A 167 -6.86 1.65 19.36
N ILE A 168 -6.89 1.66 18.02
CA ILE A 168 -7.92 2.36 17.24
C ILE A 168 -9.30 1.81 17.56
N GLY A 169 -9.45 0.50 17.64
CA GLY A 169 -10.65 -0.16 18.14
C GLY A 169 -11.88 0.00 17.24
N THR A 170 -11.70 0.08 15.92
CA THR A 170 -12.77 0.01 14.91
C THR A 170 -12.57 -1.23 14.04
N ASP A 171 -13.63 -1.71 13.40
CA ASP A 171 -13.65 -2.94 12.60
C ASP A 171 -13.35 -2.72 11.11
N ASN A 172 -13.04 -1.48 10.71
CA ASN A 172 -12.73 -1.08 9.33
C ASN A 172 -11.29 -0.59 9.19
N VAL A 173 -10.37 -1.20 9.92
CA VAL A 173 -8.93 -0.98 9.80
C VAL A 173 -8.28 -2.21 9.20
N GLY A 174 -7.44 -2.00 8.21
CA GLY A 174 -6.67 -3.06 7.55
C GLY A 174 -5.26 -2.62 7.23
N ILE A 175 -4.59 -3.45 6.47
CA ILE A 175 -3.21 -3.25 6.04
C ILE A 175 -3.12 -3.40 4.53
N ASN A 176 -2.46 -2.45 3.88
CA ASN A 176 -1.81 -2.64 2.60
C ASN A 176 -0.38 -3.12 2.90
N PHE A 177 -0.14 -4.37 2.67
CA PHE A 177 1.13 -5.01 3.04
C PHE A 177 2.15 -4.86 1.92
N ASP A 178 3.10 -3.93 2.09
CA ASP A 178 4.28 -3.88 1.26
C ASP A 178 5.27 -4.96 1.70
N THR A 179 5.67 -5.82 0.78
CA THR A 179 6.49 -7.00 1.04
C THR A 179 7.96 -6.67 1.31
N ALA A 180 8.40 -5.44 1.05
CA ALA A 180 9.78 -5.03 1.25
C ALA A 180 9.97 -3.86 2.23
N ASN A 181 8.99 -2.99 2.42
CA ASN A 181 9.19 -1.78 3.22
C ASN A 181 9.67 -2.05 4.64
N LEU A 182 9.10 -3.05 5.35
CA LEU A 182 9.61 -3.44 6.67
C LEU A 182 11.09 -3.85 6.65
N LEU A 183 11.50 -4.51 5.57
CA LEU A 183 12.89 -4.91 5.36
C LEU A 183 13.77 -3.69 5.04
N LEU A 184 13.34 -2.81 4.14
CA LEU A 184 14.05 -1.59 3.74
C LEU A 184 14.24 -0.63 4.91
N TYR A 185 13.26 -0.54 5.81
CA TYR A 185 13.35 0.25 7.04
C TYR A 185 14.05 -0.48 8.20
N GLY A 186 14.54 -1.70 7.98
CA GLY A 186 15.23 -2.46 9.02
C GLY A 186 14.33 -2.85 10.21
N LYS A 187 13.02 -2.95 10.00
CA LYS A 187 12.03 -3.17 11.07
C LYS A 187 11.69 -4.63 11.30
N ALA A 188 11.57 -5.42 10.24
CA ALA A 188 11.23 -6.83 10.35
C ALA A 188 11.53 -7.61 9.08
N ASN A 189 11.52 -8.95 9.22
CA ASN A 189 11.32 -9.87 8.12
C ASN A 189 9.84 -9.87 7.72
N SER A 190 9.55 -9.61 6.45
CA SER A 190 8.19 -9.44 5.97
C SER A 190 7.33 -10.70 6.08
N ALA A 191 7.91 -11.89 5.85
CA ALA A 191 7.17 -13.13 5.99
C ALA A 191 6.78 -13.41 7.45
N ASP A 192 7.65 -13.10 8.42
CA ASP A 192 7.37 -13.33 9.83
C ASP A 192 6.40 -12.25 10.40
N ALA A 193 6.38 -11.06 9.81
CA ALA A 193 5.41 -10.02 10.15
C ALA A 193 3.96 -10.47 9.96
N LEU A 194 3.68 -11.33 8.98
CA LEU A 194 2.35 -11.89 8.72
C LEU A 194 1.83 -12.77 9.88
N ASP A 195 2.70 -13.37 10.69
CA ASP A 195 2.29 -14.11 11.89
C ASP A 195 1.70 -13.17 12.95
N VAL A 196 2.04 -11.89 12.92
CA VAL A 196 1.56 -10.87 13.86
C VAL A 196 0.26 -10.22 13.37
N PHE A 197 0.24 -9.73 12.14
CA PHE A 197 -0.88 -8.91 11.65
C PHE A 197 -1.54 -9.45 10.37
N GLY A 198 -1.18 -10.62 9.87
CA GLY A 198 -1.65 -11.14 8.57
C GLY A 198 -3.17 -11.10 8.38
N ARG A 199 -3.95 -11.34 9.46
CA ARG A 199 -5.43 -11.28 9.42
C ARG A 199 -5.99 -9.90 9.03
N TYR A 200 -5.20 -8.84 9.10
CA TYR A 200 -5.60 -7.48 8.72
C TYR A 200 -5.22 -7.11 7.29
N VAL A 201 -4.46 -7.97 6.58
CA VAL A 201 -4.02 -7.69 5.22
C VAL A 201 -5.21 -7.75 4.25
N ARG A 202 -5.48 -6.64 3.58
CA ARG A 202 -6.54 -6.50 2.57
C ARG A 202 -6.01 -6.24 1.17
N ASN A 203 -4.87 -5.57 1.08
CA ASN A 203 -4.17 -5.26 -0.17
C ASN A 203 -2.67 -5.50 0.01
N THR A 204 -1.93 -5.60 -1.10
CA THR A 204 -0.49 -5.79 -1.07
C THR A 204 0.23 -4.87 -2.04
N HIS A 205 1.46 -4.46 -1.67
CA HIS A 205 2.47 -4.05 -2.63
C HIS A 205 3.52 -5.14 -2.74
N CYS A 206 3.64 -5.71 -3.93
CA CYS A 206 4.69 -6.67 -4.25
C CYS A 206 5.95 -5.90 -4.62
N LYS A 207 6.88 -5.85 -3.70
CA LYS A 207 8.14 -5.13 -3.77
C LYS A 207 9.25 -6.01 -3.22
N ASP A 208 10.48 -5.79 -3.62
CA ASP A 208 11.63 -6.53 -3.09
C ASP A 208 12.80 -5.59 -2.80
N GLY A 209 13.69 -6.00 -1.94
CA GLY A 209 14.81 -5.17 -1.53
C GLY A 209 15.77 -5.85 -0.59
N GLU A 210 16.75 -5.10 -0.14
CA GLU A 210 17.79 -5.52 0.78
C GLU A 210 17.69 -4.74 2.09
N TYR A 211 18.09 -5.37 3.17
CA TYR A 211 18.16 -4.76 4.50
C TYR A 211 19.21 -3.65 4.54
N PRO A 212 19.03 -2.56 5.31
CA PRO A 212 20.05 -1.53 5.47
C PRO A 212 21.32 -2.10 6.10
N THR A 213 22.45 -1.70 5.54
CA THR A 213 23.78 -2.10 6.02
C THR A 213 24.55 -0.94 6.67
N THR A 214 23.91 0.22 6.78
CA THR A 214 24.43 1.40 7.49
C THR A 214 23.39 1.91 8.46
N GLY A 215 23.80 2.65 9.48
CA GLY A 215 22.88 3.25 10.45
C GLY A 215 22.15 4.50 9.96
N GLN A 216 22.35 4.92 8.72
CA GLN A 216 21.89 6.23 8.21
C GLN A 216 20.98 6.11 6.99
N SER A 217 21.16 5.09 6.17
CA SER A 217 20.43 4.91 4.91
C SER A 217 19.43 3.76 5.02
N LEU A 218 18.30 3.88 4.36
CA LEU A 218 17.40 2.76 4.13
C LEU A 218 18.09 1.66 3.33
N GLY A 219 17.50 0.48 3.32
CA GLY A 219 17.87 -0.59 2.40
C GLY A 219 17.65 -0.20 0.94
N ASN A 220 18.10 -1.04 0.03
CA ASN A 220 18.01 -0.78 -1.41
C ASN A 220 16.90 -1.63 -2.03
N GLU A 221 15.98 -0.99 -2.75
CA GLU A 221 14.99 -1.68 -3.56
C GLU A 221 15.64 -2.47 -4.69
N LYS A 222 15.10 -3.66 -4.97
CA LYS A 222 15.53 -4.57 -6.03
C LYS A 222 14.32 -4.98 -6.89
N PRO A 223 14.53 -5.40 -8.14
CA PRO A 223 13.49 -6.08 -8.89
C PRO A 223 12.95 -7.29 -8.12
N LEU A 224 11.67 -7.61 -8.29
CA LEU A 224 11.04 -8.76 -7.62
C LEU A 224 11.81 -10.06 -7.84
N GLY A 225 12.04 -10.80 -6.77
CA GLY A 225 12.81 -12.04 -6.74
C GLY A 225 14.33 -11.86 -6.71
N GLN A 226 14.83 -10.62 -6.68
CA GLN A 226 16.26 -10.30 -6.62
C GLN A 226 16.71 -9.69 -5.28
N GLY A 227 15.79 -9.51 -4.36
CA GLY A 227 16.04 -9.02 -3.00
C GLY A 227 15.93 -10.12 -1.96
N ARG A 228 15.53 -9.74 -0.76
CA ARG A 228 15.46 -10.63 0.42
C ARG A 228 14.07 -10.73 1.04
N ALA A 229 13.03 -10.19 0.41
CA ALA A 229 11.67 -10.27 0.93
C ALA A 229 11.12 -11.69 0.95
N ASN A 230 11.60 -12.58 0.09
CA ASN A 230 11.13 -13.97 -0.05
C ASN A 230 9.63 -14.03 -0.41
N LEU A 231 9.29 -13.44 -1.55
CA LEU A 231 7.92 -13.35 -2.03
C LEU A 231 7.18 -14.70 -2.10
N PRO A 232 7.81 -15.84 -2.50
CA PRO A 232 7.14 -17.14 -2.45
C PRO A 232 6.61 -17.49 -1.05
N LYS A 233 7.44 -17.36 -0.01
CA LYS A 233 7.01 -17.60 1.39
C LYS A 233 5.90 -16.65 1.84
N ILE A 234 5.96 -15.40 1.39
CA ILE A 234 4.93 -14.40 1.69
C ILE A 234 3.60 -14.78 1.03
N ILE A 235 3.63 -15.15 -0.25
CA ILE A 235 2.44 -15.61 -0.99
C ILE A 235 1.84 -16.84 -0.31
N ASP A 236 2.66 -17.84 0.05
CA ASP A 236 2.19 -19.04 0.76
C ASP A 236 1.46 -18.68 2.06
N LYS A 237 2.02 -17.81 2.88
CA LYS A 237 1.40 -17.36 4.12
C LYS A 237 0.09 -16.60 3.87
N LEU A 238 0.07 -15.68 2.93
CA LEU A 238 -1.12 -14.92 2.59
C LEU A 238 -2.24 -15.81 2.08
N LEU A 239 -1.94 -16.76 1.19
CA LEU A 239 -2.92 -17.74 0.71
C LEU A 239 -3.44 -18.62 1.86
N SER A 240 -2.57 -19.06 2.78
CA SER A 240 -2.95 -19.91 3.92
C SER A 240 -3.92 -19.23 4.88
N ILE A 241 -3.92 -17.90 4.95
CA ILE A 241 -4.86 -17.12 5.77
C ILE A 241 -6.09 -16.60 4.99
N GLY A 242 -6.24 -17.05 3.74
CA GLY A 242 -7.39 -16.72 2.89
C GLY A 242 -7.30 -15.38 2.17
N TYR A 243 -6.11 -14.82 1.98
CA TYR A 243 -5.95 -13.60 1.19
C TYR A 243 -6.43 -13.81 -0.25
N ASN A 244 -7.30 -12.93 -0.70
CA ASN A 244 -7.90 -12.95 -2.04
C ASN A 244 -7.85 -11.57 -2.75
N GLY A 245 -7.07 -10.64 -2.21
CA GLY A 245 -6.85 -9.32 -2.78
C GLY A 245 -5.95 -9.35 -4.02
N ALA A 246 -5.69 -8.18 -4.58
CA ALA A 246 -4.79 -8.03 -5.73
C ALA A 246 -3.32 -8.03 -5.30
N TRP A 247 -2.46 -8.49 -6.21
CA TRP A 247 -1.01 -8.46 -6.10
C TRP A 247 -0.51 -7.23 -6.88
N ILE A 248 -0.33 -6.11 -6.22
CA ILE A 248 0.04 -4.83 -6.83
C ILE A 248 1.56 -4.69 -6.85
N ILE A 249 2.15 -4.63 -8.03
CA ILE A 249 3.59 -4.44 -8.18
C ILE A 249 3.92 -2.98 -7.94
N GLU A 250 4.81 -2.71 -7.00
CA GLU A 250 5.40 -1.42 -6.78
C GLU A 250 6.88 -1.44 -7.14
N ARG A 251 7.31 -0.47 -7.94
CA ARG A 251 8.70 -0.31 -8.36
C ARG A 251 9.06 1.18 -8.41
N GLU A 252 9.79 1.67 -7.41
CA GLU A 252 10.07 3.09 -7.18
C GLU A 252 11.25 3.63 -7.99
N ILE A 253 11.30 3.27 -9.26
CA ILE A 253 12.17 3.87 -10.27
C ILE A 253 11.31 4.39 -11.44
N SER A 254 11.91 4.95 -12.46
CA SER A 254 11.20 5.46 -13.62
C SER A 254 11.84 5.02 -14.94
N GLY A 255 11.11 5.22 -16.06
CA GLY A 255 11.59 4.95 -17.40
C GLY A 255 11.49 3.49 -17.83
N GLU A 256 12.18 3.14 -18.92
CA GLU A 256 12.10 1.81 -19.55
C GLU A 256 12.44 0.66 -18.59
N LYS A 257 13.38 0.91 -17.67
CA LYS A 257 13.75 -0.10 -16.68
C LYS A 257 12.61 -0.42 -15.72
N GLN A 258 11.80 0.56 -15.31
CA GLN A 258 10.63 0.32 -14.47
C GLN A 258 9.63 -0.58 -15.20
N ILE A 259 9.35 -0.29 -16.46
CA ILE A 259 8.42 -1.07 -17.30
C ILE A 259 8.91 -2.52 -17.43
N ALA A 260 10.19 -2.71 -17.71
CA ALA A 260 10.79 -4.05 -17.80
C ALA A 260 10.73 -4.80 -16.47
N ASP A 261 11.05 -4.14 -15.34
CA ASP A 261 11.03 -4.75 -14.01
C ASP A 261 9.59 -5.12 -13.59
N ILE A 262 8.57 -4.30 -13.94
CA ILE A 262 7.15 -4.60 -13.68
C ILE A 262 6.70 -5.82 -14.49
N ALA A 263 7.04 -5.88 -15.78
CA ALA A 263 6.69 -7.01 -16.64
C ALA A 263 7.31 -8.33 -16.13
N ALA A 264 8.59 -8.29 -15.76
CA ALA A 264 9.28 -9.42 -15.14
C ALA A 264 8.67 -9.82 -13.79
N GLY A 265 8.30 -8.82 -12.98
CA GLY A 265 7.65 -9.02 -11.69
C GLY A 265 6.27 -9.69 -11.82
N ARG A 266 5.48 -9.27 -12.82
CA ARG A 266 4.21 -9.95 -13.16
C ARG A 266 4.45 -11.41 -13.50
N ASP A 267 5.36 -11.72 -14.38
CA ASP A 267 5.65 -13.11 -14.78
C ASP A 267 6.16 -13.93 -13.58
N TYR A 268 6.92 -13.33 -12.68
CA TYR A 268 7.38 -13.95 -11.45
C TYR A 268 6.23 -14.30 -10.51
N ILE A 269 5.31 -13.36 -10.25
CA ILE A 269 4.11 -13.59 -9.41
C ILE A 269 3.21 -14.66 -10.07
N GLU A 270 2.93 -14.53 -11.37
CA GLU A 270 2.10 -15.51 -12.09
C GLU A 270 2.65 -16.94 -11.96
N ARG A 271 3.96 -17.09 -12.07
CA ARG A 271 4.60 -18.40 -11.91
C ARG A 271 4.37 -18.98 -10.53
N ILE A 272 4.60 -18.20 -9.47
CA ILE A 272 4.39 -18.65 -8.08
C ILE A 272 2.92 -19.06 -7.87
N LEU A 273 1.97 -18.22 -8.28
CA LEU A 273 0.56 -18.53 -8.12
C LEU A 273 0.12 -19.80 -8.86
N ARG A 274 0.60 -20.01 -10.09
CA ARG A 274 0.33 -21.24 -10.87
C ARG A 274 0.91 -22.49 -10.21
N GLU A 275 2.12 -22.41 -9.66
CA GLU A 275 2.74 -23.51 -8.94
C GLU A 275 1.86 -23.95 -7.76
N ARG A 276 1.29 -23.00 -7.00
CA ARG A 276 0.40 -23.30 -5.86
C ARG A 276 -0.97 -23.87 -6.28
N GLU A 277 -1.57 -23.32 -7.33
CA GLU A 277 -2.81 -23.88 -7.88
C GLU A 277 -2.65 -25.35 -8.31
N ASN A 278 -1.48 -25.71 -8.89
CA ASN A 278 -1.19 -27.07 -9.30
C ASN A 278 -0.89 -28.02 -8.10
N GLU A 279 -0.31 -27.51 -7.01
CA GLU A 279 -0.09 -28.28 -5.78
C GLU A 279 -1.42 -28.58 -5.06
N ASP A 280 -2.39 -27.67 -5.09
CA ASP A 280 -3.73 -27.85 -4.49
C ASP A 280 -4.62 -28.78 -5.34
N HIS A 281 -4.35 -28.94 -6.64
CA HIS A 281 -5.05 -29.81 -7.57
C HIS A 281 -4.05 -30.71 -8.34
N PRO A 282 -3.37 -31.68 -7.67
CA PRO A 282 -2.53 -32.61 -8.40
C PRO A 282 -3.40 -33.37 -9.42
N LEU A 283 -2.99 -33.33 -10.68
CA LEU A 283 -3.69 -33.95 -11.81
C LEU A 283 -4.22 -35.35 -11.43
N GLN A 284 -5.53 -35.52 -11.44
CA GLN A 284 -6.20 -36.80 -11.34
C GLN A 284 -5.88 -37.68 -12.56
#